data_bc364a84845e9c6f020d6e416ddb70b1
#
_entry.id   bc364a84845e9c6f020d6e416ddb70b1
#
_cell.length_a   1.000
_cell.length_b   1.000
_cell.length_c   1.000
_cell.angle_alpha   90.00
_cell.angle_beta   90.00
_cell.angle_gamma   90.00
#
_symmetry.space_group_name_H-M   'P 1'
#
loop_
_entity.id
_entity.type
_entity.pdbx_description
1 polymer ?
#
loop_
_entity_poly.entity_id
_entity_poly.type
_entity_poly.pdbx_seq_one_letter_code
_entity_poly.pdbx_strand_id
1 'polypeptide(L)'
;MKKLSVIALFVLLLTFSGCCNNSGNINLYPNDGGKTIAEFGGVKLSDKYIKNYVDNLNEYVKARYNTPERKEELMSKVVEGELVAMKALKDGALNDPILLSQVKTTIARYYSGTKMKVQIEEELKISEDEMKKYYEEKKDTFNIPEKVKASHILIKVTESRDKETARQLAEKVAAEAEKTAKDMGSFAKLVEKYSEDEGSKKRGGDLGYFQRTEEGGSMVKEFSDGAFALQNVGDISKPVESEFGFHVIKLTGKKEKVEKTFEDVKMSIENTLKTEKRKSAYENMIEKYKQELGYKFDKEAAVAIEISVSESAKEASDSFDKNQKPAASKPILSKGQLEQLRRQHEEMKKNGFKPQQNPNMKLQLGKPVEKQ
;
A
#
# COMPACT_ATOMS: atom_id res chain seq x y z
N MET A 1 -14.65 27.76 74.06
CA MET A 1 -13.48 28.23 73.35
C MET A 1 -13.10 27.16 72.30
N LYS A 2 -13.65 27.21 71.13
CA LYS A 2 -13.22 26.40 69.98
C LYS A 2 -13.27 27.30 68.75
N LYS A 3 -12.08 27.55 68.18
CA LYS A 3 -11.91 28.38 67.00
C LYS A 3 -12.36 27.59 65.76
N LEU A 4 -13.39 28.05 65.07
CA LEU A 4 -13.73 27.60 63.72
C LEU A 4 -12.79 28.27 62.73
N SER A 5 -12.01 27.48 62.02
CA SER A 5 -11.23 27.94 60.87
C SER A 5 -12.11 27.84 59.66
N VAL A 6 -12.43 28.99 59.06
CA VAL A 6 -13.12 29.10 57.80
C VAL A 6 -12.08 28.93 56.71
N ILE A 7 -12.08 27.80 56.01
CA ILE A 7 -11.33 27.59 54.78
C ILE A 7 -12.15 28.20 53.64
N ALA A 8 -11.72 29.38 53.20
CA ALA A 8 -12.27 29.97 51.97
C ALA A 8 -11.80 29.20 50.75
N LEU A 9 -12.71 28.47 50.16
CA LEU A 9 -12.51 27.78 48.87
C LEU A 9 -12.54 28.83 47.76
N PHE A 10 -11.34 29.26 47.33
CA PHE A 10 -11.20 30.11 46.13
C PHE A 10 -11.44 29.23 44.91
N VAL A 11 -12.66 29.17 44.43
CA VAL A 11 -13.00 28.66 43.11
C VAL A 11 -12.50 29.67 42.06
N LEU A 12 -11.31 29.40 41.54
CA LEU A 12 -10.77 30.14 40.40
C LEU A 12 -11.54 29.70 39.15
N LEU A 13 -12.60 30.40 38.82
CA LEU A 13 -13.26 30.33 37.53
C LEU A 13 -12.28 30.81 36.46
N LEU A 14 -11.46 29.91 35.95
CA LEU A 14 -10.77 30.13 34.69
C LEU A 14 -11.79 30.04 33.56
N THR A 15 -12.35 31.19 33.22
CA THR A 15 -13.06 31.40 31.96
C THR A 15 -12.04 31.23 30.85
N PHE A 16 -12.00 30.01 30.26
CA PHE A 16 -11.36 29.80 28.99
C PHE A 16 -12.17 30.49 27.87
N SER A 17 -12.12 31.82 27.86
CA SER A 17 -12.43 32.63 26.67
C SER A 17 -11.13 32.84 25.92
N GLY A 18 -10.62 31.78 25.37
CA GLY A 18 -9.44 31.78 24.51
C GLY A 18 -9.88 31.47 23.09
N CYS A 19 -10.46 32.48 22.42
CA CYS A 19 -10.50 32.56 20.98
C CYS A 19 -9.14 32.12 20.42
N CYS A 20 -9.17 31.23 19.45
CA CYS A 20 -8.07 30.95 18.53
C CYS A 20 -7.77 32.19 17.66
N ASN A 21 -7.27 33.25 18.26
CA ASN A 21 -6.68 34.42 17.62
C ASN A 21 -5.26 34.61 18.13
N ASN A 22 -4.53 33.51 18.30
CA ASN A 22 -3.09 33.55 18.34
C ASN A 22 -2.61 33.22 16.91
N SER A 23 -2.79 34.18 15.99
CA SER A 23 -1.90 34.35 14.84
C SER A 23 -0.52 34.70 15.42
N GLY A 24 0.08 33.73 16.10
CA GLY A 24 1.45 33.81 16.55
C GLY A 24 2.26 34.12 15.30
N ASN A 25 2.88 35.29 15.26
CA ASN A 25 3.81 35.65 14.20
C ASN A 25 4.79 34.49 14.08
N ILE A 26 4.61 33.66 13.05
CA ILE A 26 5.55 32.58 12.76
C ILE A 26 6.85 33.28 12.40
N ASN A 27 7.79 33.27 13.34
CA ASN A 27 9.12 33.82 13.08
C ASN A 27 9.88 32.79 12.23
N LEU A 28 9.87 33.00 10.93
CA LEU A 28 10.59 32.14 9.97
C LEU A 28 12.09 32.30 10.03
N TYR A 29 12.58 33.39 10.66
CA TYR A 29 14.00 33.74 10.78
C TYR A 29 14.35 34.01 12.24
N PRO A 30 14.36 32.96 13.09
CA PRO A 30 14.70 33.14 14.51
C PRO A 30 16.17 33.56 14.64
N ASN A 31 16.46 34.42 15.62
CA ASN A 31 17.83 34.72 15.98
C ASN A 31 18.46 33.47 16.65
N ASP A 32 19.31 32.78 15.92
CA ASP A 32 19.98 31.54 16.35
C ASP A 32 21.38 31.78 16.93
N GLY A 33 21.77 33.06 17.05
CA GLY A 33 23.10 33.47 17.56
C GLY A 33 24.27 33.14 16.65
N GLY A 34 24.01 32.80 15.38
CA GLY A 34 25.03 32.57 14.36
C GLY A 34 25.61 33.88 13.79
N LYS A 35 26.72 33.79 13.06
CA LYS A 35 27.30 34.91 12.34
C LYS A 35 26.42 35.30 11.16
N THR A 36 26.10 36.58 11.01
CA THR A 36 25.31 37.07 9.89
C THR A 36 26.03 36.86 8.57
N ILE A 37 25.41 36.18 7.61
CA ILE A 37 25.90 35.96 6.25
C ILE A 37 25.23 36.92 5.27
N ALA A 38 23.92 37.18 5.47
CA ALA A 38 23.17 38.15 4.66
C ALA A 38 22.13 38.88 5.53
N GLU A 39 21.79 40.10 5.10
CA GLU A 39 20.76 40.90 5.77
C GLU A 39 19.82 41.53 4.72
N PHE A 40 18.52 41.35 4.90
CA PHE A 40 17.50 41.88 4.01
C PHE A 40 16.16 42.02 4.74
N GLY A 41 15.43 43.11 4.44
CA GLY A 41 14.07 43.32 4.97
C GLY A 41 13.96 43.31 6.50
N GLY A 42 15.05 43.64 7.22
CA GLY A 42 15.13 43.58 8.68
C GLY A 42 15.41 42.19 9.25
N VAL A 43 15.70 41.21 8.41
CA VAL A 43 16.02 39.84 8.76
C VAL A 43 17.52 39.61 8.58
N LYS A 44 18.12 38.86 9.51
CA LYS A 44 19.53 38.39 9.44
C LYS A 44 19.55 36.92 9.19
N LEU A 45 20.17 36.54 8.08
CA LEU A 45 20.41 35.14 7.73
C LEU A 45 21.76 34.72 8.30
N SER A 46 21.77 33.72 9.16
CA SER A 46 22.97 33.27 9.86
C SER A 46 23.68 32.13 9.15
N ASP A 47 24.97 31.94 9.50
CA ASP A 47 25.77 30.77 9.09
C ASP A 47 25.14 29.46 9.60
N LYS A 48 24.52 29.46 10.79
CA LYS A 48 23.83 28.28 11.33
C LYS A 48 22.59 27.93 10.50
N TYR A 49 21.80 28.94 10.09
CA TYR A 49 20.66 28.73 9.20
C TYR A 49 21.10 28.09 7.88
N ILE A 50 22.12 28.70 7.25
CA ILE A 50 22.67 28.18 5.98
C ILE A 50 23.23 26.77 6.17
N LYS A 51 23.95 26.53 7.29
CA LYS A 51 24.47 25.19 7.56
C LYS A 51 23.36 24.16 7.66
N ASN A 52 22.27 24.45 8.37
CA ASN A 52 21.10 23.56 8.45
C ASN A 52 20.51 23.30 7.07
N TYR A 53 20.43 24.31 6.21
CA TYR A 53 19.97 24.13 4.83
C TYR A 53 20.90 23.17 4.06
N VAL A 54 22.21 23.39 4.12
CA VAL A 54 23.21 22.56 3.44
C VAL A 54 23.21 21.12 3.98
N ASP A 55 23.09 20.93 5.29
CA ASP A 55 23.08 19.61 5.92
C ASP A 55 21.90 18.75 5.43
N ASN A 56 20.79 19.37 5.04
CA ASN A 56 19.63 18.70 4.48
C ASN A 56 19.71 18.43 2.96
N LEU A 57 20.74 18.92 2.26
CA LEU A 57 20.97 18.58 0.87
C LEU A 57 21.46 17.13 0.74
N ASN A 58 21.14 16.47 -0.38
CA ASN A 58 21.69 15.15 -0.64
C ASN A 58 23.23 15.23 -0.92
N GLU A 59 23.93 14.14 -0.65
CA GLU A 59 25.38 14.09 -0.73
C GLU A 59 25.94 14.44 -2.14
N TYR A 60 25.23 14.08 -3.21
CA TYR A 60 25.62 14.43 -4.58
C TYR A 60 25.56 15.95 -4.83
N VAL A 61 24.56 16.62 -4.26
CA VAL A 61 24.46 18.08 -4.33
C VAL A 61 25.57 18.71 -3.51
N LYS A 62 25.80 18.25 -2.27
CA LYS A 62 26.91 18.74 -1.43
C LYS A 62 28.26 18.63 -2.12
N ALA A 63 28.52 17.49 -2.76
CA ALA A 63 29.79 17.25 -3.47
C ALA A 63 30.06 18.24 -4.63
N ARG A 64 29.02 18.82 -5.22
CA ARG A 64 29.16 19.82 -6.29
C ARG A 64 29.68 21.17 -5.79
N TYR A 65 29.49 21.47 -4.51
CA TYR A 65 29.81 22.75 -3.89
C TYR A 65 30.99 22.66 -2.92
N ASN A 66 32.04 21.93 -3.33
CA ASN A 66 33.21 21.65 -2.51
C ASN A 66 34.35 22.69 -2.64
N THR A 67 34.31 23.58 -3.65
CA THR A 67 35.26 24.67 -3.80
C THR A 67 34.73 25.99 -3.24
N PRO A 68 35.59 26.96 -2.86
CA PRO A 68 35.16 28.26 -2.35
C PRO A 68 34.16 28.96 -3.29
N GLU A 69 34.48 29.03 -4.58
CA GLU A 69 33.68 29.71 -5.60
C GLU A 69 32.25 29.06 -5.73
N ARG A 70 32.21 27.72 -5.71
CA ARG A 70 30.96 27.00 -5.77
C ARG A 70 30.15 27.14 -4.49
N LYS A 71 30.83 27.21 -3.33
CA LYS A 71 30.13 27.51 -2.06
C LYS A 71 29.48 28.89 -2.10
N GLU A 72 30.21 29.90 -2.62
CA GLU A 72 29.68 31.26 -2.81
C GLU A 72 28.45 31.22 -3.74
N GLU A 73 28.52 30.49 -4.87
CA GLU A 73 27.38 30.31 -5.77
C GLU A 73 26.18 29.67 -5.06
N LEU A 74 26.38 28.62 -4.25
CA LEU A 74 25.31 28.01 -3.47
C LEU A 74 24.68 28.99 -2.47
N MET A 75 25.53 29.72 -1.75
CA MET A 75 25.06 30.73 -0.77
C MET A 75 24.26 31.82 -1.45
N SER A 76 24.71 32.33 -2.60
CA SER A 76 23.96 33.32 -3.38
C SER A 76 22.59 32.78 -3.76
N LYS A 77 22.51 31.55 -4.26
CA LYS A 77 21.23 30.90 -4.62
C LYS A 77 20.29 30.71 -3.43
N VAL A 78 20.83 30.36 -2.27
CA VAL A 78 20.03 30.24 -1.04
C VAL A 78 19.46 31.60 -0.66
N VAL A 79 20.30 32.66 -0.63
CA VAL A 79 19.88 34.02 -0.32
C VAL A 79 18.84 34.54 -1.32
N GLU A 80 19.00 34.29 -2.62
CA GLU A 80 18.02 34.63 -3.66
C GLU A 80 16.67 33.94 -3.39
N GLY A 81 16.69 32.66 -3.02
CA GLY A 81 15.47 31.92 -2.64
C GLY A 81 14.76 32.55 -1.44
N GLU A 82 15.53 32.95 -0.42
CA GLU A 82 14.99 33.60 0.78
C GLU A 82 14.42 35.00 0.49
N LEU A 83 15.07 35.76 -0.40
CA LEU A 83 14.54 37.05 -0.87
C LEU A 83 13.19 36.90 -1.56
N VAL A 84 13.04 35.91 -2.43
CA VAL A 84 11.78 35.59 -3.10
C VAL A 84 10.73 35.17 -2.09
N ALA A 85 11.07 34.30 -1.14
CA ALA A 85 10.16 33.86 -0.09
C ALA A 85 9.68 35.03 0.79
N MET A 86 10.61 35.90 1.21
CA MET A 86 10.29 37.09 1.99
C MET A 86 9.37 38.05 1.22
N LYS A 87 9.64 38.29 -0.05
CA LYS A 87 8.80 39.15 -0.90
C LYS A 87 7.40 38.56 -1.04
N ALA A 88 7.31 37.28 -1.34
CA ALA A 88 6.03 36.56 -1.44
C ALA A 88 5.21 36.66 -0.15
N LEU A 89 5.83 36.48 1.01
CA LEU A 89 5.18 36.61 2.31
C LEU A 89 4.67 38.03 2.55
N LYS A 90 5.47 39.05 2.21
CA LYS A 90 5.05 40.47 2.29
C LYS A 90 3.89 40.80 1.35
N ASP A 91 3.83 40.16 0.21
CA ASP A 91 2.73 40.31 -0.76
C ASP A 91 1.49 39.48 -0.38
N GLY A 92 1.50 38.82 0.77
CA GLY A 92 0.36 38.06 1.27
C GLY A 92 0.18 36.68 0.64
N ALA A 93 1.24 36.02 0.19
CA ALA A 93 1.16 34.71 -0.43
C ALA A 93 0.44 33.65 0.43
N LEU A 94 0.51 33.75 1.77
CA LEU A 94 -0.22 32.87 2.67
C LEU A 94 -1.74 33.10 2.68
N ASN A 95 -2.25 34.16 2.03
CA ASN A 95 -3.68 34.37 1.81
C ASN A 95 -4.21 33.50 0.64
N ASP A 96 -3.32 32.95 -0.20
CA ASP A 96 -3.70 32.00 -1.24
C ASP A 96 -4.11 30.66 -0.59
N PRO A 97 -5.37 30.19 -0.75
CA PRO A 97 -5.86 28.97 -0.11
C PRO A 97 -5.10 27.71 -0.56
N ILE A 98 -4.62 27.69 -1.80
CA ILE A 98 -3.90 26.55 -2.38
C ILE A 98 -2.52 26.47 -1.73
N LEU A 99 -1.77 27.57 -1.70
CA LEU A 99 -0.46 27.62 -1.05
C LEU A 99 -0.58 27.31 0.44
N LEU A 100 -1.56 27.88 1.13
CA LEU A 100 -1.80 27.62 2.56
C LEU A 100 -2.09 26.14 2.82
N SER A 101 -2.87 25.49 1.96
CA SER A 101 -3.14 24.03 2.05
C SER A 101 -1.85 23.22 1.87
N GLN A 102 -0.99 23.58 0.92
CA GLN A 102 0.29 22.92 0.70
C GLN A 102 1.25 23.08 1.89
N VAL A 103 1.31 24.27 2.46
CA VAL A 103 2.11 24.55 3.67
C VAL A 103 1.63 23.70 4.84
N LYS A 104 0.32 23.68 5.12
CA LYS A 104 -0.27 22.85 6.18
C LYS A 104 0.02 21.37 5.97
N THR A 105 -0.13 20.87 4.74
CA THR A 105 0.19 19.48 4.39
C THR A 105 1.66 19.16 4.62
N THR A 106 2.55 20.07 4.28
CA THR A 106 3.99 19.92 4.51
C THR A 106 4.33 19.86 5.99
N ILE A 107 3.75 20.76 6.80
CA ILE A 107 3.91 20.76 8.26
C ILE A 107 3.39 19.45 8.85
N ALA A 108 2.19 19.02 8.49
CA ALA A 108 1.60 17.77 8.98
C ALA A 108 2.46 16.55 8.62
N ARG A 109 2.95 16.48 7.38
CA ARG A 109 3.83 15.40 6.91
C ARG A 109 5.16 15.39 7.66
N TYR A 110 5.79 16.54 7.83
CA TYR A 110 7.04 16.66 8.59
C TYR A 110 6.84 16.22 10.04
N TYR A 111 5.80 16.73 10.71
CA TYR A 111 5.52 16.42 12.10
C TYR A 111 5.22 14.93 12.30
N SER A 112 4.36 14.36 11.45
CA SER A 112 4.04 12.92 11.52
C SER A 112 5.25 12.03 11.19
N GLY A 113 6.05 12.41 10.20
CA GLY A 113 7.26 11.67 9.80
C GLY A 113 8.45 11.79 10.74
N THR A 114 8.46 12.77 11.62
CA THR A 114 9.55 13.03 12.57
C THR A 114 9.11 12.86 14.01
N LYS A 115 8.43 13.84 14.59
CA LYS A 115 8.10 13.87 16.02
C LYS A 115 7.19 12.73 16.45
N MET A 116 6.05 12.56 15.73
CA MET A 116 5.12 11.47 16.06
C MET A 116 5.77 10.10 15.83
N LYS A 117 6.50 9.95 14.73
CA LYS A 117 7.20 8.68 14.45
C LYS A 117 8.20 8.32 15.53
N VAL A 118 9.05 9.27 15.96
CA VAL A 118 10.03 9.02 17.02
C VAL A 118 9.33 8.62 18.31
N GLN A 119 8.29 9.35 18.72
CA GLN A 119 7.53 9.02 19.93
C GLN A 119 6.90 7.64 19.86
N ILE A 120 6.30 7.28 18.71
CA ILE A 120 5.72 5.95 18.50
C ILE A 120 6.79 4.85 18.60
N GLU A 121 7.96 5.06 17.95
CA GLU A 121 9.04 4.06 17.96
C GLU A 121 9.66 3.88 19.36
N GLU A 122 9.77 4.93 20.16
CA GLU A 122 10.27 4.86 21.53
C GLU A 122 9.37 4.03 22.45
N GLU A 123 8.06 4.08 22.23
CA GLU A 123 7.05 3.32 22.99
C GLU A 123 6.84 1.90 22.44
N LEU A 124 7.35 1.62 21.22
CA LEU A 124 7.08 0.40 20.50
C LEU A 124 7.98 -0.75 20.98
N LYS A 125 7.46 -1.55 21.89
CA LYS A 125 8.13 -2.78 22.35
C LYS A 125 7.26 -3.99 22.02
N ILE A 126 7.90 -5.01 21.41
CA ILE A 126 7.28 -6.31 21.15
C ILE A 126 8.00 -7.33 22.02
N SER A 127 7.29 -7.97 22.94
CA SER A 127 7.86 -9.04 23.76
C SER A 127 7.79 -10.38 23.02
N GLU A 128 8.66 -11.31 23.43
CA GLU A 128 8.63 -12.65 22.86
C GLU A 128 7.33 -13.39 23.22
N ASP A 129 6.81 -13.17 24.43
CA ASP A 129 5.55 -13.77 24.85
C ASP A 129 4.36 -13.31 24.00
N GLU A 130 4.36 -12.03 23.61
CA GLU A 130 3.36 -11.49 22.70
C GLU A 130 3.46 -12.11 21.31
N MET A 131 4.68 -12.32 20.80
CA MET A 131 4.90 -13.00 19.53
C MET A 131 4.46 -14.46 19.58
N LYS A 132 4.76 -15.18 20.68
CA LYS A 132 4.34 -16.57 20.89
C LYS A 132 2.82 -16.68 20.96
N LYS A 133 2.17 -15.76 21.68
CA LYS A 133 0.71 -15.70 21.75
C LYS A 133 0.09 -15.50 20.38
N TYR A 134 0.61 -14.55 19.60
CA TYR A 134 0.16 -14.30 18.22
C TYR A 134 0.35 -15.53 17.32
N TYR A 135 1.48 -16.24 17.47
CA TYR A 135 1.73 -17.47 16.75
C TYR A 135 0.68 -18.55 17.07
N GLU A 136 0.41 -18.81 18.35
CA GLU A 136 -0.57 -19.82 18.75
C GLU A 136 -2.00 -19.48 18.27
N GLU A 137 -2.39 -18.20 18.31
CA GLU A 137 -3.69 -17.73 17.85
C GLU A 137 -3.84 -17.81 16.31
N LYS A 138 -2.74 -17.78 15.57
CA LYS A 138 -2.73 -17.73 14.10
C LYS A 138 -1.98 -18.90 13.45
N LYS A 139 -1.67 -19.95 14.21
CA LYS A 139 -0.82 -21.06 13.80
C LYS A 139 -1.18 -21.65 12.43
N ASP A 140 -2.47 -21.87 12.20
CA ASP A 140 -2.94 -22.46 10.93
C ASP A 140 -2.72 -21.53 9.73
N THR A 141 -2.65 -20.22 9.94
CA THR A 141 -2.40 -19.26 8.84
C THR A 141 -0.96 -19.25 8.37
N PHE A 142 -0.02 -19.77 9.18
CA PHE A 142 1.39 -19.89 8.82
C PHE A 142 1.71 -21.18 8.09
N ASN A 143 0.85 -22.19 8.24
CA ASN A 143 1.06 -23.47 7.60
C ASN A 143 0.82 -23.39 6.09
N ILE A 144 1.63 -24.13 5.35
CA ILE A 144 1.43 -24.30 3.91
C ILE A 144 0.63 -25.59 3.72
N PRO A 145 -0.61 -25.52 3.21
CA PRO A 145 -1.42 -26.72 3.02
C PRO A 145 -0.80 -27.67 1.98
N GLU A 146 -1.10 -28.95 2.10
CA GLU A 146 -0.80 -29.94 1.08
C GLU A 146 -1.44 -29.54 -0.25
N LYS A 147 -0.72 -29.70 -1.36
CA LYS A 147 -1.25 -29.48 -2.70
C LYS A 147 -0.91 -30.63 -3.60
N VAL A 148 -1.87 -31.04 -4.41
CA VAL A 148 -1.66 -31.99 -5.47
C VAL A 148 -1.80 -31.34 -6.84
N LYS A 149 -1.05 -31.85 -7.80
CA LYS A 149 -1.22 -31.55 -9.21
C LYS A 149 -1.82 -32.75 -9.89
N ALA A 150 -2.88 -32.58 -10.65
CA ALA A 150 -3.54 -33.66 -11.33
C ALA A 150 -3.85 -33.33 -12.79
N SER A 151 -3.87 -34.37 -13.61
CA SER A 151 -4.52 -34.36 -14.92
C SER A 151 -5.72 -35.28 -14.88
N HIS A 152 -6.75 -34.98 -15.65
CA HIS A 152 -7.98 -35.81 -15.64
C HIS A 152 -8.55 -36.06 -17.03
N ILE A 153 -9.40 -37.08 -17.09
CA ILE A 153 -10.30 -37.37 -18.21
C ILE A 153 -11.71 -37.32 -17.64
N LEU A 154 -12.57 -36.45 -18.23
CA LEU A 154 -13.97 -36.37 -17.86
C LEU A 154 -14.85 -37.10 -18.88
N ILE A 155 -15.68 -38.02 -18.39
CA ILE A 155 -16.74 -38.67 -19.15
C ILE A 155 -18.07 -38.18 -18.64
N LYS A 156 -18.78 -37.37 -19.42
CA LYS A 156 -20.06 -36.79 -19.03
C LYS A 156 -21.20 -37.80 -19.13
N VAL A 157 -22.19 -37.63 -18.25
CA VAL A 157 -23.51 -38.22 -18.42
C VAL A 157 -24.30 -37.28 -19.34
N THR A 158 -24.92 -37.79 -20.37
CA THR A 158 -25.70 -37.02 -21.35
C THR A 158 -27.00 -37.70 -21.67
N GLU A 159 -27.91 -37.06 -22.41
CA GLU A 159 -29.16 -37.67 -22.85
C GLU A 159 -28.95 -38.95 -23.69
N SER A 160 -27.86 -39.02 -24.44
CA SER A 160 -27.45 -40.17 -25.27
C SER A 160 -26.54 -41.18 -24.56
N ARG A 161 -26.07 -40.89 -23.36
CA ARG A 161 -25.21 -41.72 -22.55
C ARG A 161 -25.66 -41.66 -21.11
N ASP A 162 -26.35 -42.69 -20.68
CA ASP A 162 -26.82 -42.82 -19.30
C ASP A 162 -25.63 -42.98 -18.30
N LYS A 163 -25.93 -42.88 -17.05
CA LYS A 163 -24.95 -42.93 -15.97
C LYS A 163 -24.16 -44.25 -15.95
N GLU A 164 -24.81 -45.36 -16.19
CA GLU A 164 -24.17 -46.66 -16.16
C GLU A 164 -23.23 -46.85 -17.35
N THR A 165 -23.64 -46.45 -18.53
CA THR A 165 -22.77 -46.46 -19.74
C THR A 165 -21.58 -45.55 -19.56
N ALA A 166 -21.76 -44.35 -18.99
CA ALA A 166 -20.65 -43.42 -18.69
C ALA A 166 -19.69 -44.00 -17.67
N ARG A 167 -20.16 -44.66 -16.63
CA ARG A 167 -19.36 -45.33 -15.62
C ARG A 167 -18.49 -46.46 -16.24
N GLN A 168 -19.10 -47.35 -17.05
CA GLN A 168 -18.39 -48.44 -17.74
C GLN A 168 -17.32 -47.92 -18.70
N LEU A 169 -17.60 -46.80 -19.39
CA LEU A 169 -16.61 -46.17 -20.26
C LEU A 169 -15.43 -45.63 -19.42
N ALA A 170 -15.72 -44.97 -18.30
CA ALA A 170 -14.69 -44.43 -17.40
C ALA A 170 -13.84 -45.54 -16.78
N GLU A 171 -14.44 -46.69 -16.41
CA GLU A 171 -13.71 -47.88 -15.94
C GLU A 171 -12.76 -48.42 -17.01
N LYS A 172 -13.24 -48.53 -18.25
CA LYS A 172 -12.38 -48.93 -19.39
C LYS A 172 -11.22 -47.96 -19.58
N VAL A 173 -11.49 -46.65 -19.52
CA VAL A 173 -10.45 -45.62 -19.67
C VAL A 173 -9.46 -45.66 -18.51
N ALA A 174 -9.93 -45.86 -17.26
CA ALA A 174 -9.04 -46.02 -16.11
C ALA A 174 -8.11 -47.25 -16.27
N ALA A 175 -8.63 -48.39 -16.68
CA ALA A 175 -7.84 -49.57 -16.93
C ALA A 175 -6.81 -49.40 -18.10
N GLU A 176 -7.17 -48.62 -19.11
CA GLU A 176 -6.25 -48.25 -20.23
C GLU A 176 -5.16 -47.31 -19.72
N ALA A 177 -5.52 -46.32 -18.86
CA ALA A 177 -4.59 -45.39 -18.26
C ALA A 177 -3.61 -46.05 -17.28
N GLU A 178 -4.06 -47.00 -16.47
CA GLU A 178 -3.20 -47.76 -15.56
C GLU A 178 -2.08 -48.51 -16.27
N LYS A 179 -2.36 -49.08 -17.47
CA LYS A 179 -1.35 -49.78 -18.27
C LYS A 179 -0.19 -48.87 -18.72
N THR A 180 -0.44 -47.60 -18.78
CA THR A 180 0.48 -46.58 -19.27
C THR A 180 0.81 -45.51 -18.19
N ALA A 181 0.54 -45.85 -16.93
CA ALA A 181 0.61 -44.87 -15.80
C ALA A 181 1.96 -44.17 -15.68
N LYS A 182 3.06 -44.83 -16.05
CA LYS A 182 4.41 -44.27 -15.99
C LYS A 182 4.75 -43.27 -17.11
N ASP A 183 3.95 -43.27 -18.18
CA ASP A 183 4.16 -42.36 -19.32
C ASP A 183 3.13 -41.23 -19.35
N MET A 184 3.60 -40.00 -19.16
CA MET A 184 2.75 -38.80 -19.21
C MET A 184 2.19 -38.55 -20.62
N GLY A 185 2.94 -38.82 -21.66
CA GLY A 185 2.52 -38.65 -23.06
C GLY A 185 1.37 -39.59 -23.42
N SER A 186 1.34 -40.78 -22.88
CA SER A 186 0.26 -41.74 -23.10
C SER A 186 -1.05 -41.30 -22.44
N PHE A 187 -1.01 -40.75 -21.24
CA PHE A 187 -2.21 -40.21 -20.59
C PHE A 187 -2.79 -39.02 -21.37
N ALA A 188 -1.94 -38.13 -21.88
CA ALA A 188 -2.40 -36.97 -22.69
C ALA A 188 -3.12 -37.44 -23.99
N LYS A 189 -2.67 -38.54 -24.62
CA LYS A 189 -3.38 -39.13 -25.76
C LYS A 189 -4.75 -39.67 -25.39
N LEU A 190 -4.89 -40.26 -24.19
CA LEU A 190 -6.19 -40.70 -23.67
C LEU A 190 -7.12 -39.49 -23.37
N VAL A 191 -6.57 -38.41 -22.82
CA VAL A 191 -7.31 -37.16 -22.62
C VAL A 191 -7.83 -36.62 -23.98
N GLU A 192 -6.99 -36.55 -25.00
CA GLU A 192 -7.38 -36.12 -26.32
C GLU A 192 -8.52 -36.99 -26.91
N LYS A 193 -8.43 -38.31 -26.70
CA LYS A 193 -9.37 -39.30 -27.26
C LYS A 193 -10.71 -39.29 -26.52
N TYR A 194 -10.68 -39.24 -25.18
CA TYR A 194 -11.85 -39.53 -24.36
C TYR A 194 -12.38 -38.37 -23.55
N SER A 195 -11.56 -37.35 -23.19
CA SER A 195 -12.01 -36.30 -22.31
C SER A 195 -13.01 -35.37 -22.96
N GLU A 196 -14.06 -35.07 -22.21
CA GLU A 196 -15.13 -34.10 -22.57
C GLU A 196 -15.03 -32.80 -21.75
N ASP A 197 -13.88 -32.60 -21.06
CA ASP A 197 -13.57 -31.33 -20.42
C ASP A 197 -12.79 -30.41 -21.39
N GLU A 198 -13.51 -29.55 -22.08
CA GLU A 198 -12.91 -28.60 -23.04
C GLU A 198 -11.93 -27.62 -22.38
N GLY A 199 -12.07 -27.38 -21.07
CA GLY A 199 -11.23 -26.45 -20.31
C GLY A 199 -9.80 -26.93 -20.11
N SER A 200 -9.59 -28.25 -19.93
CA SER A 200 -8.26 -28.86 -19.70
C SER A 200 -7.78 -29.74 -20.84
N LYS A 201 -8.66 -30.21 -21.71
CA LYS A 201 -8.36 -31.16 -22.79
C LYS A 201 -7.13 -30.77 -23.62
N LYS A 202 -7.07 -29.51 -24.08
CA LYS A 202 -5.94 -28.97 -24.89
C LYS A 202 -4.61 -28.93 -24.12
N ARG A 203 -4.65 -29.03 -22.78
CA ARG A 203 -3.47 -29.09 -21.93
C ARG A 203 -3.19 -30.51 -21.41
N GLY A 204 -3.73 -31.54 -22.10
CA GLY A 204 -3.58 -32.94 -21.68
C GLY A 204 -4.27 -33.24 -20.34
N GLY A 205 -5.36 -32.53 -20.03
CA GLY A 205 -6.14 -32.67 -18.83
C GLY A 205 -5.53 -32.00 -17.60
N ASP A 206 -4.44 -31.23 -17.74
CA ASP A 206 -3.71 -30.61 -16.62
C ASP A 206 -4.54 -29.50 -15.95
N LEU A 207 -4.82 -29.68 -14.65
CA LEU A 207 -5.55 -28.76 -13.79
C LEU A 207 -4.64 -27.90 -12.89
N GLY A 208 -3.32 -28.13 -12.96
CA GLY A 208 -2.36 -27.45 -12.10
C GLY A 208 -2.37 -27.95 -10.65
N TYR A 209 -1.71 -27.21 -9.76
CA TYR A 209 -1.73 -27.50 -8.33
C TYR A 209 -2.96 -26.90 -7.66
N PHE A 210 -3.65 -27.71 -6.84
CA PHE A 210 -4.77 -27.29 -6.02
C PHE A 210 -4.65 -27.90 -4.61
N GLN A 211 -5.33 -27.29 -3.65
CA GLN A 211 -5.45 -27.77 -2.26
C GLN A 211 -6.79 -28.46 -2.05
N ARG A 212 -6.96 -29.13 -0.91
CA ARG A 212 -8.23 -29.78 -0.56
C ARG A 212 -9.36 -28.77 -0.58
N THR A 213 -10.55 -29.19 -0.99
CA THR A 213 -11.72 -28.32 -1.06
C THR A 213 -12.08 -27.79 0.32
N GLU A 214 -12.01 -28.59 1.37
CA GLU A 214 -12.23 -28.19 2.76
C GLU A 214 -11.19 -27.17 3.27
N GLU A 215 -10.01 -27.11 2.64
CA GLU A 215 -8.94 -26.16 2.97
C GLU A 215 -8.92 -24.95 2.02
N GLY A 216 -10.03 -24.66 1.32
CA GLY A 216 -10.18 -23.54 0.39
C GLY A 216 -9.79 -23.84 -1.05
N GLY A 217 -9.71 -25.10 -1.45
CA GLY A 217 -9.54 -25.53 -2.85
C GLY A 217 -10.77 -25.22 -3.71
N SER A 218 -10.56 -25.08 -5.01
CA SER A 218 -11.57 -24.67 -5.99
C SER A 218 -12.22 -25.87 -6.74
N MET A 219 -11.78 -27.10 -6.48
CA MET A 219 -12.32 -28.30 -7.13
C MET A 219 -13.59 -28.77 -6.41
N VAL A 220 -14.48 -29.47 -7.12
CA VAL A 220 -15.59 -30.15 -6.47
C VAL A 220 -15.06 -31.20 -5.50
N LYS A 221 -15.80 -31.41 -4.40
CA LYS A 221 -15.34 -32.22 -3.27
C LYS A 221 -14.94 -33.64 -3.68
N GLU A 222 -15.77 -34.30 -4.46
CA GLU A 222 -15.57 -35.68 -4.89
C GLU A 222 -14.28 -35.83 -5.70
N PHE A 223 -14.02 -34.87 -6.62
CA PHE A 223 -12.79 -34.83 -7.39
C PHE A 223 -11.57 -34.60 -6.51
N SER A 224 -11.69 -33.63 -5.59
CA SER A 224 -10.62 -33.32 -4.64
C SER A 224 -10.26 -34.56 -3.80
N ASP A 225 -11.27 -35.21 -3.21
CA ASP A 225 -11.07 -36.41 -2.40
C ASP A 225 -10.41 -37.54 -3.22
N GLY A 226 -10.86 -37.75 -4.46
CA GLY A 226 -10.29 -38.75 -5.36
C GLY A 226 -8.83 -38.45 -5.72
N ALA A 227 -8.49 -37.19 -5.94
CA ALA A 227 -7.11 -36.79 -6.27
C ALA A 227 -6.15 -36.94 -5.06
N PHE A 228 -6.62 -36.53 -3.86
CA PHE A 228 -5.82 -36.63 -2.62
C PHE A 228 -5.74 -38.06 -2.04
N ALA A 229 -6.58 -38.96 -2.50
CA ALA A 229 -6.48 -40.40 -2.16
C ALA A 229 -5.29 -41.08 -2.85
N LEU A 230 -4.81 -40.52 -3.96
CA LEU A 230 -3.66 -41.03 -4.70
C LEU A 230 -2.37 -40.74 -3.92
N GLN A 231 -1.49 -41.75 -3.80
CA GLN A 231 -0.31 -41.67 -2.94
C GLN A 231 0.94 -41.23 -3.70
N ASN A 232 1.14 -41.77 -4.93
CA ASN A 232 2.36 -41.57 -5.67
C ASN A 232 2.11 -40.82 -6.98
N VAL A 233 3.06 -39.95 -7.36
CA VAL A 233 3.02 -39.34 -8.69
C VAL A 233 3.05 -40.46 -9.76
N GLY A 234 2.05 -40.39 -10.64
CA GLY A 234 1.79 -41.42 -11.65
C GLY A 234 0.57 -42.30 -11.35
N ASP A 235 0.09 -42.37 -10.11
CA ASP A 235 -1.09 -43.16 -9.74
C ASP A 235 -2.32 -42.65 -10.52
N ILE A 236 -3.19 -43.62 -10.87
CA ILE A 236 -4.47 -43.38 -11.54
C ILE A 236 -5.60 -43.75 -10.59
N SER A 237 -6.63 -42.90 -10.54
CA SER A 237 -7.82 -43.19 -9.74
C SER A 237 -8.74 -44.21 -10.43
N LYS A 238 -9.55 -44.88 -9.62
CA LYS A 238 -10.81 -45.44 -10.13
C LYS A 238 -11.69 -44.27 -10.61
N PRO A 239 -12.73 -44.53 -11.45
CA PRO A 239 -13.67 -43.50 -11.81
C PRO A 239 -14.26 -42.81 -10.57
N VAL A 240 -14.11 -41.50 -10.50
CA VAL A 240 -14.66 -40.65 -9.43
C VAL A 240 -15.89 -39.95 -9.98
N GLU A 241 -17.05 -40.17 -9.34
CA GLU A 241 -18.31 -39.55 -9.73
C GLU A 241 -18.40 -38.13 -9.17
N SER A 242 -18.89 -37.16 -9.97
CA SER A 242 -19.26 -35.83 -9.56
C SER A 242 -20.51 -35.34 -10.32
N GLU A 243 -20.96 -34.15 -10.03
CA GLU A 243 -22.04 -33.49 -10.80
C GLU A 243 -21.75 -33.34 -12.30
N PHE A 244 -20.46 -33.35 -12.71
CA PHE A 244 -20.05 -33.21 -14.11
C PHE A 244 -19.99 -34.56 -14.85
N GLY A 245 -20.02 -35.69 -14.15
CA GLY A 245 -19.88 -37.04 -14.69
C GLY A 245 -18.80 -37.83 -13.94
N PHE A 246 -18.08 -38.70 -14.67
CA PHE A 246 -17.05 -39.56 -14.13
C PHE A 246 -15.66 -39.04 -14.52
N HIS A 247 -14.79 -38.91 -13.53
CA HIS A 247 -13.39 -38.48 -13.70
C HIS A 247 -12.45 -39.66 -13.52
N VAL A 248 -11.51 -39.79 -14.44
CA VAL A 248 -10.30 -40.63 -14.26
C VAL A 248 -9.16 -39.66 -14.00
N ILE A 249 -8.57 -39.73 -12.81
CA ILE A 249 -7.61 -38.76 -12.30
C ILE A 249 -6.21 -39.39 -12.29
N LYS A 250 -5.21 -38.67 -12.83
CA LYS A 250 -3.80 -38.99 -12.70
C LYS A 250 -3.11 -37.99 -11.80
N LEU A 251 -2.44 -38.47 -10.75
CA LEU A 251 -1.60 -37.61 -9.92
C LEU A 251 -0.31 -37.26 -10.66
N THR A 252 -0.05 -36.01 -10.91
CA THR A 252 1.11 -35.54 -11.68
C THR A 252 2.12 -34.75 -10.85
N GLY A 253 1.77 -34.42 -9.59
CA GLY A 253 2.67 -33.79 -8.64
C GLY A 253 2.05 -33.71 -7.25
N LYS A 254 2.91 -33.65 -6.24
CA LYS A 254 2.51 -33.55 -4.84
C LYS A 254 3.42 -32.55 -4.13
N LYS A 255 2.85 -31.71 -3.30
CA LYS A 255 3.55 -30.82 -2.37
C LYS A 255 3.01 -31.09 -0.99
N GLU A 256 3.87 -31.60 -0.13
CA GLU A 256 3.49 -31.94 1.24
C GLU A 256 3.11 -30.68 2.04
N LYS A 257 2.25 -30.88 3.05
CA LYS A 257 1.97 -29.86 4.06
C LYS A 257 3.26 -29.46 4.76
N VAL A 258 3.49 -28.16 4.93
CA VAL A 258 4.61 -27.65 5.73
C VAL A 258 4.05 -26.94 6.94
N GLU A 259 4.33 -27.46 8.13
CA GLU A 259 4.02 -26.80 9.38
C GLU A 259 5.19 -25.88 9.75
N LYS A 260 4.89 -24.59 9.85
CA LYS A 260 5.86 -23.57 10.23
C LYS A 260 5.97 -23.47 11.74
N THR A 261 7.18 -23.60 12.27
CA THR A 261 7.45 -23.38 13.69
C THR A 261 7.41 -21.88 14.02
N PHE A 262 7.32 -21.56 15.33
CA PHE A 262 7.44 -20.17 15.78
C PHE A 262 8.73 -19.50 15.29
N GLU A 263 9.86 -20.19 15.36
CA GLU A 263 11.16 -19.66 14.91
C GLU A 263 11.17 -19.37 13.39
N ASP A 264 10.50 -20.19 12.58
CA ASP A 264 10.39 -19.96 11.13
C ASP A 264 9.67 -18.66 10.77
N VAL A 265 8.74 -18.22 11.62
CA VAL A 265 7.86 -17.07 11.34
C VAL A 265 8.05 -15.91 12.30
N LYS A 266 8.95 -16.02 13.28
CA LYS A 266 9.20 -15.04 14.36
C LYS A 266 9.41 -13.62 13.80
N MET A 267 10.28 -13.45 12.82
CA MET A 267 10.53 -12.15 12.19
C MET A 267 9.29 -11.59 11.46
N SER A 268 8.51 -12.46 10.83
CA SER A 268 7.28 -12.06 10.17
C SER A 268 6.24 -11.58 11.17
N ILE A 269 6.09 -12.32 12.29
CA ILE A 269 5.19 -11.96 13.40
C ILE A 269 5.62 -10.64 14.01
N GLU A 270 6.91 -10.47 14.31
CA GLU A 270 7.45 -9.22 14.87
C GLU A 270 7.12 -8.01 13.99
N ASN A 271 7.34 -8.13 12.69
CA ASN A 271 7.04 -7.05 11.73
C ASN A 271 5.54 -6.77 11.64
N THR A 272 4.70 -7.80 11.70
CA THR A 272 3.24 -7.65 11.71
C THR A 272 2.79 -6.91 12.97
N LEU A 273 3.22 -7.37 14.14
CA LEU A 273 2.87 -6.75 15.42
C LEU A 273 3.40 -5.32 15.52
N LYS A 274 4.62 -5.04 15.05
CA LYS A 274 5.14 -3.66 14.94
C LYS A 274 4.25 -2.78 14.07
N THR A 275 3.79 -3.30 12.95
CA THR A 275 2.92 -2.56 12.03
C THR A 275 1.56 -2.26 12.67
N GLU A 276 0.96 -3.25 13.31
CA GLU A 276 -0.33 -3.11 14.01
C GLU A 276 -0.22 -2.12 15.19
N LYS A 277 0.82 -2.25 16.01
CA LYS A 277 1.05 -1.32 17.13
C LYS A 277 1.34 0.11 16.66
N ARG A 278 2.12 0.31 15.60
CA ARG A 278 2.34 1.64 15.01
C ARG A 278 1.03 2.27 14.56
N LYS A 279 0.19 1.49 13.88
CA LYS A 279 -1.12 1.96 13.44
C LYS A 279 -1.98 2.37 14.63
N SER A 280 -2.09 1.51 15.64
CA SER A 280 -2.87 1.78 16.85
C SER A 280 -2.34 2.98 17.63
N ALA A 281 -1.02 3.10 17.79
CA ALA A 281 -0.40 4.25 18.45
C ALA A 281 -0.66 5.56 17.70
N TYR A 282 -0.57 5.53 16.37
CA TYR A 282 -0.92 6.69 15.53
C TYR A 282 -2.38 7.09 15.69
N GLU A 283 -3.29 6.13 15.64
CA GLU A 283 -4.74 6.37 15.83
C GLU A 283 -5.03 6.96 17.21
N ASN A 284 -4.40 6.43 18.27
CA ASN A 284 -4.53 6.96 19.63
C ASN A 284 -3.99 8.40 19.74
N MET A 285 -2.87 8.71 19.09
CA MET A 285 -2.34 10.07 19.08
C MET A 285 -3.30 11.04 18.35
N ILE A 286 -3.87 10.64 17.23
CA ILE A 286 -4.87 11.44 16.52
C ILE A 286 -6.11 11.66 17.38
N GLU A 287 -6.56 10.62 18.10
CA GLU A 287 -7.71 10.74 18.99
C GLU A 287 -7.43 11.72 20.15
N LYS A 288 -6.22 11.66 20.71
CA LYS A 288 -5.76 12.64 21.70
C LYS A 288 -5.75 14.07 21.13
N TYR A 289 -5.25 14.27 19.92
CA TYR A 289 -5.28 15.60 19.27
C TYR A 289 -6.69 16.09 19.00
N LYS A 290 -7.63 15.21 18.63
CA LYS A 290 -9.04 15.58 18.49
C LYS A 290 -9.63 16.11 19.78
N GLN A 291 -9.30 15.48 20.92
CA GLN A 291 -9.74 15.92 22.23
C GLN A 291 -9.10 17.26 22.60
N GLU A 292 -7.79 17.40 22.48
CA GLU A 292 -7.03 18.61 22.83
C GLU A 292 -7.45 19.82 21.99
N LEU A 293 -7.79 19.60 20.70
CA LEU A 293 -8.14 20.66 19.76
C LEU A 293 -9.65 20.88 19.63
N GLY A 294 -10.48 20.20 20.44
CA GLY A 294 -11.94 20.37 20.42
C GLY A 294 -12.57 19.98 19.08
N TYR A 295 -12.09 18.89 18.46
CA TYR A 295 -12.52 18.42 17.15
C TYR A 295 -14.02 18.19 17.07
N LYS A 296 -14.62 18.77 16.03
CA LYS A 296 -16.02 18.53 15.64
C LYS A 296 -16.04 18.23 14.14
N PHE A 297 -16.79 17.22 13.75
CA PHE A 297 -16.91 16.82 12.35
C PHE A 297 -18.39 16.75 11.95
N ASP A 298 -18.75 17.55 10.98
CA ASP A 298 -20.07 17.51 10.36
C ASP A 298 -20.03 16.51 9.20
N LYS A 299 -20.57 15.32 9.44
CA LYS A 299 -20.58 14.24 8.46
C LYS A 299 -21.49 14.56 7.27
N GLU A 300 -22.61 15.23 7.52
CA GLU A 300 -23.59 15.56 6.46
C GLU A 300 -23.00 16.60 5.51
N ALA A 301 -22.41 17.65 6.06
CA ALA A 301 -21.71 18.65 5.27
C ALA A 301 -20.53 18.05 4.48
N ALA A 302 -19.78 17.13 5.08
CA ALA A 302 -18.66 16.46 4.41
C ALA A 302 -19.11 15.59 3.23
N VAL A 303 -20.20 14.85 3.37
CA VAL A 303 -20.76 14.00 2.30
C VAL A 303 -21.38 14.83 1.18
N ALA A 304 -21.86 16.04 1.47
CA ALA A 304 -22.42 16.96 0.49
C ALA A 304 -21.36 17.64 -0.42
N ILE A 305 -20.06 17.47 -0.13
CA ILE A 305 -19.00 18.02 -0.97
C ILE A 305 -18.97 17.29 -2.32
N GLU A 306 -19.21 18.02 -3.40
CA GLU A 306 -19.08 17.47 -4.75
C GLU A 306 -17.60 17.26 -5.12
N ILE A 307 -17.26 16.02 -5.47
CA ILE A 307 -15.94 15.66 -5.96
C ILE A 307 -16.03 15.48 -7.48
N SER A 308 -15.56 16.48 -8.22
CA SER A 308 -15.51 16.40 -9.68
C SER A 308 -14.37 15.49 -10.12
N VAL A 309 -14.72 14.39 -10.77
CA VAL A 309 -13.75 13.46 -11.39
C VAL A 309 -14.01 13.37 -12.89
N SER A 310 -12.95 13.27 -13.69
CA SER A 310 -13.08 13.05 -15.13
C SER A 310 -13.68 11.67 -15.42
N GLU A 311 -14.41 11.52 -16.54
CA GLU A 311 -14.97 10.21 -16.93
C GLU A 311 -13.91 9.13 -17.07
N SER A 312 -12.75 9.47 -17.65
CA SER A 312 -11.60 8.57 -17.74
C SER A 312 -11.04 8.11 -16.39
N ALA A 313 -11.21 8.92 -15.31
CA ALA A 313 -10.83 8.56 -13.95
C ALA A 313 -11.89 7.66 -13.28
N LYS A 314 -13.17 7.83 -13.62
CA LYS A 314 -14.25 6.94 -13.18
C LYS A 314 -14.09 5.54 -13.77
N GLU A 315 -13.89 5.44 -15.07
CA GLU A 315 -13.66 4.17 -15.77
C GLU A 315 -12.42 3.42 -15.23
N ALA A 316 -11.34 4.16 -14.94
CA ALA A 316 -10.15 3.58 -14.33
C ALA A 316 -10.43 3.08 -12.89
N SER A 317 -11.23 3.80 -12.11
CA SER A 317 -11.64 3.40 -10.75
C SER A 317 -12.51 2.15 -10.76
N ASP A 318 -13.50 2.08 -11.65
CA ASP A 318 -14.41 0.93 -11.77
C ASP A 318 -13.68 -0.35 -12.22
N SER A 319 -12.60 -0.20 -13.00
CA SER A 319 -11.71 -1.31 -13.36
C SER A 319 -10.79 -1.75 -12.22
N PHE A 320 -10.47 -0.84 -11.29
CA PHE A 320 -9.59 -1.09 -10.14
C PHE A 320 -10.32 -1.80 -8.99
N ASP A 321 -11.58 -1.44 -8.73
CA ASP A 321 -12.39 -2.01 -7.64
C ASP A 321 -12.76 -3.49 -7.90
N LYS A 322 -12.71 -3.93 -9.15
CA LYS A 322 -12.96 -5.35 -9.49
C LYS A 322 -11.80 -6.28 -9.18
N ASN A 323 -10.58 -5.78 -8.91
CA ASN A 323 -9.37 -6.62 -8.82
C ASN A 323 -8.39 -6.38 -7.67
N GLN A 324 -8.49 -5.36 -6.81
CA GLN A 324 -7.54 -5.20 -5.67
C GLN A 324 -8.03 -4.35 -4.50
N LYS A 325 -7.68 -4.76 -3.26
CA LYS A 325 -7.70 -3.91 -2.05
C LYS A 325 -6.66 -2.79 -2.18
N PRO A 326 -6.96 -1.54 -1.79
CA PRO A 326 -6.07 -0.42 -2.04
C PRO A 326 -4.79 -0.47 -1.20
N ALA A 327 -3.65 -0.45 -1.87
CA ALA A 327 -2.38 -0.07 -1.27
C ALA A 327 -2.33 1.47 -1.15
N ALA A 328 -1.86 1.97 0.01
CA ALA A 328 -1.78 3.39 0.31
C ALA A 328 -1.11 4.19 -0.81
N SER A 329 -1.87 5.03 -1.50
CA SER A 329 -1.42 5.83 -2.63
C SER A 329 -0.64 7.06 -2.18
N LYS A 330 0.53 7.27 -2.79
CA LYS A 330 1.24 8.56 -2.78
C LYS A 330 0.36 9.62 -3.45
N PRO A 331 0.30 10.87 -2.95
CA PRO A 331 -0.52 11.90 -3.57
C PRO A 331 0.08 12.29 -4.93
N ILE A 332 -0.64 11.96 -5.97
CA ILE A 332 -0.38 12.45 -7.32
C ILE A 332 -1.18 13.75 -7.49
N LEU A 333 -0.52 14.82 -7.92
CA LEU A 333 -1.19 16.06 -8.32
C LEU A 333 -2.25 15.73 -9.40
N SER A 334 -3.50 16.14 -9.18
CA SER A 334 -4.57 15.92 -10.17
C SER A 334 -4.26 16.62 -11.49
N LYS A 335 -4.76 16.07 -12.60
CA LYS A 335 -4.61 16.70 -13.94
C LYS A 335 -5.06 18.17 -13.93
N GLY A 336 -6.11 18.52 -13.16
CA GLY A 336 -6.59 19.88 -13.00
C GLY A 336 -5.58 20.80 -12.31
N GLN A 337 -4.91 20.32 -11.27
CA GLN A 337 -3.84 21.07 -10.60
C GLN A 337 -2.62 21.26 -11.50
N LEU A 338 -2.30 20.23 -12.32
CA LEU A 338 -1.21 20.33 -13.28
C LEU A 338 -1.55 21.31 -14.42
N GLU A 339 -2.78 21.34 -14.85
CA GLU A 339 -3.26 22.25 -15.91
C GLU A 339 -3.41 23.69 -15.40
N GLN A 340 -3.81 23.89 -14.16
CA GLN A 340 -3.84 25.16 -13.49
C GLN A 340 -2.41 25.72 -13.30
N LEU A 341 -1.46 24.89 -12.91
CA LEU A 341 -0.03 25.23 -12.87
C LEU A 341 0.53 25.58 -14.26
N ARG A 342 0.10 24.89 -15.32
CA ARG A 342 0.46 25.22 -16.71
C ARG A 342 -0.10 26.58 -17.14
N ARG A 343 -1.37 26.86 -16.86
CA ARG A 343 -1.98 28.17 -17.16
C ARG A 343 -1.28 29.30 -16.42
N GLN A 344 -1.00 29.13 -15.14
CA GLN A 344 -0.23 30.11 -14.35
C GLN A 344 1.18 30.31 -14.93
N HIS A 345 1.83 29.23 -15.37
CA HIS A 345 3.15 29.32 -15.99
C HIS A 345 3.12 30.03 -17.36
N GLU A 346 2.07 29.82 -18.14
CA GLU A 346 1.88 30.54 -19.41
C GLU A 346 1.53 32.02 -19.20
N GLU A 347 0.73 32.35 -18.18
CA GLU A 347 0.46 33.73 -17.79
C GLU A 347 1.72 34.45 -17.29
N MET A 348 2.57 33.78 -16.49
CA MET A 348 3.87 34.33 -16.09
C MET A 348 4.80 34.57 -17.28
N LYS A 349 4.79 33.70 -18.29
CA LYS A 349 5.52 33.92 -19.55
C LYS A 349 5.00 35.10 -20.35
N LYS A 350 3.69 35.30 -20.42
CA LYS A 350 3.05 36.45 -21.08
C LYS A 350 3.38 37.77 -20.36
N ASN A 351 3.59 37.73 -19.05
CA ASN A 351 3.94 38.88 -18.23
C ASN A 351 5.45 39.16 -18.16
N GLY A 352 6.24 38.62 -19.08
CA GLY A 352 7.67 38.97 -19.25
C GLY A 352 8.65 38.18 -18.40
N PHE A 353 8.21 37.16 -17.67
CA PHE A 353 9.10 36.28 -16.91
C PHE A 353 9.80 35.27 -17.87
N LYS A 354 11.12 35.43 -18.07
CA LYS A 354 11.95 34.47 -18.79
C LYS A 354 12.56 33.50 -17.78
N PRO A 355 12.11 32.24 -17.72
CA PRO A 355 12.78 31.25 -16.88
C PRO A 355 14.16 30.94 -17.47
N GLN A 356 15.21 31.04 -16.65
CA GLN A 356 16.53 30.53 -17.02
C GLN A 356 16.41 29.04 -17.28
N GLN A 357 16.81 28.60 -18.48
CA GLN A 357 16.81 27.19 -18.85
C GLN A 357 17.88 26.47 -18.01
N ASN A 358 17.43 25.64 -17.08
CA ASN A 358 18.30 24.65 -16.45
C ASN A 358 18.34 23.42 -17.37
N PRO A 359 19.47 23.08 -18.00
CA PRO A 359 19.55 22.03 -19.04
C PRO A 359 19.31 20.61 -18.51
N ASN A 360 19.19 20.41 -17.19
CA ASN A 360 19.08 19.09 -16.57
C ASN A 360 17.68 18.72 -16.06
N MET A 361 16.63 19.52 -16.35
CA MET A 361 15.26 19.20 -16.00
C MET A 361 14.50 18.69 -17.22
N LYS A 362 14.84 17.51 -17.72
CA LYS A 362 13.97 16.76 -18.64
C LYS A 362 12.88 16.07 -17.81
N LEU A 363 11.70 16.71 -17.72
CA LEU A 363 10.48 16.00 -17.41
C LEU A 363 10.25 14.96 -18.53
N GLN A 364 10.42 13.68 -18.21
CA GLN A 364 9.98 12.60 -19.10
C GLN A 364 8.44 12.57 -19.07
N LEU A 365 7.84 13.35 -19.98
CA LEU A 365 6.44 13.16 -20.36
C LEU A 365 6.40 11.93 -21.29
N GLY A 366 5.77 10.86 -20.80
CA GLY A 366 5.51 9.67 -21.62
C GLY A 366 4.85 10.08 -22.94
N LYS A 367 5.39 9.58 -24.06
CA LYS A 367 4.82 9.77 -25.38
C LYS A 367 3.41 9.13 -25.44
N PRO A 368 2.45 9.72 -26.16
CA PRO A 368 1.18 9.06 -26.43
C PRO A 368 1.43 7.77 -27.21
N VAL A 369 0.81 6.68 -26.78
CA VAL A 369 0.78 5.43 -27.54
C VAL A 369 -0.13 5.67 -28.75
N GLU A 370 0.45 5.73 -29.94
CA GLU A 370 -0.31 5.65 -31.21
C GLU A 370 -0.95 4.26 -31.29
N LYS A 371 -2.26 4.27 -31.46
CA LYS A 371 -3.02 3.05 -31.79
C LYS A 371 -2.68 2.63 -33.22
N GLN A 372 -2.19 1.43 -33.39
CA GLN A 372 -2.38 0.59 -34.55
C GLN A 372 -3.43 -0.47 -34.26
#